data_950c7555146ffc006df38dc2a406b037
#
_entry.id   950c7555146ffc006df38dc2a406b037
#
_cell.length_a   1.000
_cell.length_b   1.000
_cell.length_c   1.000
_cell.angle_alpha   90.00
_cell.angle_beta   90.00
_cell.angle_gamma   90.00
#
_symmetry.space_group_name_H-M   'P 1'
#
loop_
_entity.id
_entity.type
_entity.pdbx_description
1 polymer ?
#
loop_
_entity_poly.entity_id
_entity_poly.type
_entity_poly.pdbx_seq_one_letter_code
_entity_poly.pdbx_strand_id
1 'polypeptide(L)'
;MIDQKRENLLNLALAATEVERRRVPELSAGYNSYSKTWEVIVQYQGDLAFLEEQGVRVTLLLFSYAILLVPESLMDYVTGLPQITYLEKPKPLFFADAFMRSISCITPVQEGISGLYGNGVLLACIDSGVDYAHPDFCAPDGTSRIALLWDQTIPGNPPTGYALGSVYTRRQINEALAASSPTERFALVPSRDVTGHGTAVLGIAAGNGRSSADGAIRGVAPEATLVVVKLGNPDPADLPRTSQLLQAVDFCVRYALLVERPLVINLSFGNNYGSHSGQSLLETYLLSLIHISEPTRLLSIS
;
A
#
# COMPACT_ATOMS: atom_id res chain seq x y z
N MET A 1 -3.31 26.92 19.75
CA MET A 1 -2.14 27.58 19.11
C MET A 1 -1.76 26.75 17.90
N ILE A 2 -1.54 27.32 16.75
CA ILE A 2 -1.12 26.57 15.54
C ILE A 2 0.34 26.15 15.76
N ASP A 3 0.60 24.87 15.75
CA ASP A 3 1.96 24.32 15.89
C ASP A 3 2.57 24.13 14.49
N GLN A 4 3.75 24.68 14.26
CA GLN A 4 4.43 24.60 12.95
C GLN A 4 4.96 23.21 12.62
N LYS A 5 5.15 22.33 13.61
CA LYS A 5 5.50 20.92 13.40
C LYS A 5 4.33 20.08 12.91
N ARG A 6 3.09 20.60 13.01
CA ARG A 6 1.88 19.92 12.55
C ARG A 6 1.43 20.46 11.21
N GLU A 7 1.01 19.56 10.34
CA GLU A 7 0.26 19.94 9.14
C GLU A 7 -0.96 20.81 9.52
N ASN A 8 -1.30 21.78 8.67
CA ASN A 8 -2.44 22.67 8.92
C ASN A 8 -3.78 21.93 9.08
N LEU A 9 -3.98 20.85 8.30
CA LEU A 9 -5.19 20.04 8.40
C LEU A 9 -5.26 19.27 9.72
N LEU A 10 -4.12 18.80 10.25
CA LEU A 10 -4.05 18.18 11.57
C LEU A 10 -4.37 19.21 12.68
N ASN A 11 -3.81 20.43 12.59
CA ASN A 11 -4.13 21.50 13.52
C ASN A 11 -5.64 21.82 13.52
N LEU A 12 -6.25 21.89 12.33
CA LEU A 12 -7.69 22.11 12.19
C LEU A 12 -8.51 20.98 12.77
N ALA A 13 -8.12 19.72 12.50
CA ALA A 13 -8.80 18.53 12.99
C ALA A 13 -8.75 18.41 14.53
N LEU A 14 -7.63 18.79 15.15
CA LEU A 14 -7.50 18.81 16.61
C LEU A 14 -8.32 19.94 17.27
N ALA A 15 -8.47 21.08 16.58
CA ALA A 15 -9.28 22.19 17.05
C ALA A 15 -10.79 22.00 16.83
N ALA A 16 -11.19 21.12 15.90
CA ALA A 16 -12.58 20.86 15.57
C ALA A 16 -13.29 20.07 16.67
N THR A 17 -14.57 20.39 16.87
CA THR A 17 -15.45 19.61 17.76
C THR A 17 -15.76 18.24 17.16
N GLU A 18 -16.20 17.30 17.98
CA GLU A 18 -16.59 15.97 17.50
C GLU A 18 -17.72 16.02 16.45
N VAL A 19 -18.64 16.98 16.60
CA VAL A 19 -19.74 17.19 15.66
C VAL A 19 -19.23 17.66 14.30
N GLU A 20 -18.27 18.56 14.28
CA GLU A 20 -17.65 19.08 13.04
C GLU A 20 -16.83 17.97 12.38
N ARG A 21 -16.04 17.21 13.14
CA ARG A 21 -15.29 16.06 12.61
C ARG A 21 -16.20 15.03 11.96
N ARG A 22 -17.37 14.73 12.54
CA ARG A 22 -18.33 13.79 11.95
C ARG A 22 -18.97 14.28 10.65
N ARG A 23 -19.07 15.59 10.45
CA ARG A 23 -19.65 16.19 9.24
C ARG A 23 -18.67 16.28 8.08
N VAL A 24 -17.37 16.27 8.36
CA VAL A 24 -16.31 16.47 7.39
C VAL A 24 -15.35 15.27 7.47
N PRO A 25 -15.50 14.27 6.58
CA PRO A 25 -14.68 13.05 6.59
C PRO A 25 -13.18 13.32 6.58
N GLU A 26 -12.77 14.40 5.91
CA GLU A 26 -11.37 14.82 5.85
C GLU A 26 -10.79 15.17 7.23
N LEU A 27 -11.61 15.73 8.13
CA LEU A 27 -11.17 16.06 9.49
C LEU A 27 -11.11 14.82 10.38
N SER A 28 -11.96 13.81 10.14
CA SER A 28 -12.03 12.60 10.94
C SER A 28 -11.02 11.53 10.53
N ALA A 29 -10.45 11.59 9.32
CA ALA A 29 -9.49 10.60 8.85
C ALA A 29 -8.31 10.44 9.82
N GLY A 30 -8.05 9.20 10.24
CA GLY A 30 -7.05 8.87 11.25
C GLY A 30 -7.50 9.01 12.71
N TYR A 31 -8.71 9.50 12.97
CA TYR A 31 -9.25 9.57 14.33
C TYR A 31 -10.15 8.37 14.65
N ASN A 32 -9.85 7.69 15.73
CA ASN A 32 -10.71 6.65 16.29
C ASN A 32 -11.48 7.23 17.48
N SER A 33 -12.78 7.44 17.29
CA SER A 33 -13.64 8.04 18.33
C SER A 33 -13.89 7.13 19.54
N TYR A 34 -13.75 5.82 19.37
CA TYR A 34 -13.94 4.85 20.46
C TYR A 34 -12.72 4.84 21.41
N SER A 35 -11.50 4.72 20.85
CA SER A 35 -10.26 4.72 21.63
C SER A 35 -9.71 6.13 21.91
N LYS A 36 -10.28 7.16 21.30
CA LYS A 36 -9.79 8.56 21.33
C LYS A 36 -8.33 8.65 20.95
N THR A 37 -7.95 7.97 19.86
CA THR A 37 -6.59 7.96 19.33
C THR A 37 -6.53 8.57 17.95
N TRP A 38 -5.42 9.25 17.68
CA TRP A 38 -5.05 9.75 16.37
C TRP A 38 -3.99 8.85 15.73
N GLU A 39 -4.20 8.44 14.51
CA GLU A 39 -3.15 7.93 13.65
C GLU A 39 -2.47 9.10 12.96
N VAL A 40 -1.15 9.20 13.08
CA VAL A 40 -0.37 10.25 12.45
C VAL A 40 0.86 9.67 11.77
N ILE A 41 1.22 10.28 10.66
CA ILE A 41 2.48 10.03 9.94
C ILE A 41 3.49 11.00 10.50
N VAL A 42 4.67 10.53 10.86
CA VAL A 42 5.72 11.39 11.40
C VAL A 42 7.04 11.21 10.66
N GLN A 43 7.75 12.31 10.52
CA GLN A 43 9.18 12.31 10.26
C GLN A 43 9.91 12.57 11.57
N TYR A 44 10.94 11.77 11.87
CA TYR A 44 11.61 11.82 13.16
C TYR A 44 13.12 11.66 13.04
N GLN A 45 13.83 11.91 14.14
CA GLN A 45 15.27 11.68 14.29
C GLN A 45 15.53 10.97 15.63
N GLY A 46 16.47 10.03 15.62
CA GLY A 46 16.82 9.27 16.83
C GLY A 46 15.89 8.07 17.06
N ASP A 47 15.56 7.80 18.33
CA ASP A 47 14.76 6.65 18.75
C ASP A 47 13.37 7.07 19.22
N LEU A 48 12.35 6.27 18.93
CA LEU A 48 10.97 6.45 19.36
C LEU A 48 10.46 5.32 20.25
N ALA A 49 11.27 4.32 20.60
CA ALA A 49 10.84 3.15 21.38
C ALA A 49 10.22 3.51 22.73
N PHE A 50 10.74 4.57 23.39
CA PHE A 50 10.21 5.05 24.68
C PHE A 50 8.73 5.49 24.63
N LEU A 51 8.20 5.79 23.44
CA LEU A 51 6.80 6.18 23.27
C LEU A 51 5.84 5.01 23.53
N GLU A 52 6.27 3.77 23.29
CA GLU A 52 5.44 2.58 23.53
C GLU A 52 5.15 2.41 25.03
N GLU A 53 6.11 2.74 25.89
CA GLU A 53 5.92 2.73 27.35
C GLU A 53 4.88 3.76 27.82
N GLN A 54 4.63 4.79 26.99
CA GLN A 54 3.64 5.84 27.26
C GLN A 54 2.27 5.57 26.62
N GLY A 55 2.09 4.40 25.99
CA GLY A 55 0.84 4.00 25.37
C GLY A 55 0.65 4.51 23.95
N VAL A 56 1.71 5.01 23.29
CA VAL A 56 1.72 5.33 21.86
C VAL A 56 2.21 4.10 21.12
N ARG A 57 1.42 3.60 20.17
CA ARG A 57 1.89 2.52 19.28
C ARG A 57 2.75 3.09 18.17
N VAL A 58 3.93 2.50 17.94
CA VAL A 58 4.90 2.94 16.95
C VAL A 58 5.05 1.89 15.86
N THR A 59 4.90 2.30 14.59
CA THR A 59 5.24 1.48 13.41
C THR A 59 6.33 2.20 12.64
N LEU A 60 7.55 1.68 12.71
CA LEU A 60 8.72 2.29 12.05
C LEU A 60 8.71 1.95 10.55
N LEU A 61 8.88 2.98 9.73
CA LEU A 61 9.08 2.88 8.29
C LEU A 61 10.57 3.16 7.95
N LEU A 62 10.95 3.02 6.67
CA LEU A 62 12.29 3.38 6.21
C LEU A 62 12.52 4.91 6.31
N PHE A 63 13.80 5.34 6.31
CA PHE A 63 14.22 6.75 6.25
C PHE A 63 13.68 7.69 7.33
N SER A 64 13.59 7.21 8.56
CA SER A 64 13.14 8.02 9.69
C SER A 64 11.69 8.52 9.56
N TYR A 65 10.83 7.71 8.93
CA TYR A 65 9.38 7.86 8.97
C TYR A 65 8.77 6.83 9.91
N ALA A 66 7.65 7.19 10.54
CA ALA A 66 6.87 6.26 11.34
C ALA A 66 5.37 6.60 11.27
N ILE A 67 4.54 5.59 11.55
CA ILE A 67 3.12 5.77 11.84
C ILE A 67 2.96 5.64 13.34
N LEU A 68 2.34 6.63 13.96
CA LEU A 68 2.04 6.62 15.38
C LEU A 68 0.53 6.56 15.61
N LEU A 69 0.09 5.70 16.54
CA LEU A 69 -1.25 5.78 17.12
C LEU A 69 -1.14 6.47 18.47
N VAL A 70 -1.54 7.73 18.52
CA VAL A 70 -1.34 8.62 19.66
C VAL A 70 -2.66 8.87 20.36
N PRO A 71 -2.81 8.60 21.67
CA PRO A 71 -3.94 9.09 22.44
C PRO A 71 -4.11 10.60 22.30
N GLU A 72 -5.34 11.08 22.11
CA GLU A 72 -5.62 12.51 21.88
C GLU A 72 -5.00 13.40 22.98
N SER A 73 -4.98 12.91 24.21
CA SER A 73 -4.35 13.60 25.35
C SER A 73 -2.83 13.75 25.27
N LEU A 74 -2.16 12.93 24.46
CA LEU A 74 -0.70 12.95 24.31
C LEU A 74 -0.24 13.66 23.02
N MET A 75 -1.17 14.16 22.20
CA MET A 75 -0.82 14.81 20.92
C MET A 75 0.13 16.00 21.09
N ASP A 76 -0.12 16.85 22.08
CA ASP A 76 0.75 18.00 22.35
C ASP A 76 2.13 17.56 22.86
N TYR A 77 2.16 16.55 23.73
CA TYR A 77 3.41 15.95 24.19
C TYR A 77 4.26 15.40 23.05
N VAL A 78 3.67 14.55 22.21
CA VAL A 78 4.37 13.95 21.04
C VAL A 78 4.85 15.03 20.09
N THR A 79 4.03 16.05 19.80
CA THR A 79 4.44 17.17 18.93
C THR A 79 5.63 17.93 19.53
N GLY A 80 5.66 18.14 20.86
CA GLY A 80 6.72 18.87 21.56
C GLY A 80 8.06 18.14 21.61
N LEU A 81 8.12 16.86 21.28
CA LEU A 81 9.35 16.09 21.36
C LEU A 81 10.41 16.61 20.37
N PRO A 82 11.68 16.73 20.78
CA PRO A 82 12.76 17.14 19.88
C PRO A 82 13.02 16.12 18.76
N GLN A 83 12.70 14.84 18.99
CA GLN A 83 12.84 13.78 18.03
C GLN A 83 11.85 13.93 16.87
N ILE A 84 10.69 14.51 17.07
CA ILE A 84 9.68 14.69 16.03
C ILE A 84 9.99 15.97 15.24
N THR A 85 10.18 15.79 13.94
CA THR A 85 10.45 16.90 13.01
C THR A 85 9.15 17.45 12.43
N TYR A 86 8.24 16.56 12.03
CA TYR A 86 6.96 16.95 11.43
C TYR A 86 5.91 15.86 11.64
N LEU A 87 4.63 16.28 11.76
CA LEU A 87 3.47 15.38 11.88
C LEU A 87 2.43 15.75 10.82
N GLU A 88 1.90 14.73 10.20
CA GLU A 88 0.79 14.82 9.23
C GLU A 88 -0.30 13.81 9.59
N LYS A 89 -1.58 14.22 9.49
CA LYS A 89 -2.66 13.24 9.60
C LYS A 89 -2.84 12.47 8.30
N PRO A 90 -3.27 11.19 8.35
CA PRO A 90 -3.57 10.44 7.14
C PRO A 90 -4.73 11.09 6.37
N LYS A 91 -4.72 10.92 5.06
CA LYS A 91 -5.75 11.41 4.16
C LYS A 91 -6.50 10.23 3.54
N PRO A 92 -7.81 10.35 3.27
CA PRO A 92 -8.54 9.32 2.54
C PRO A 92 -7.98 9.15 1.13
N LEU A 93 -8.03 7.93 0.63
CA LEU A 93 -7.64 7.56 -0.73
C LEU A 93 -8.87 7.05 -1.49
N PHE A 94 -8.96 7.41 -2.77
CA PHE A 94 -10.04 7.00 -3.66
C PHE A 94 -9.48 6.17 -4.82
N PHE A 95 -10.19 5.13 -5.22
CA PHE A 95 -9.79 4.33 -6.37
C PHE A 95 -10.08 5.07 -7.67
N ALA A 96 -9.12 5.08 -8.61
CA ALA A 96 -9.28 5.69 -9.92
C ALA A 96 -9.88 4.70 -10.92
N ASP A 97 -10.85 5.15 -11.74
CA ASP A 97 -11.46 4.34 -12.79
C ASP A 97 -10.48 4.08 -13.96
N ALA A 98 -10.46 2.81 -14.40
CA ALA A 98 -9.53 2.33 -15.41
C ALA A 98 -10.00 2.66 -16.84
N PHE A 99 -9.40 3.65 -17.48
CA PHE A 99 -9.54 3.85 -18.93
C PHE A 99 -8.23 4.28 -19.56
N MET A 100 -7.28 3.35 -19.85
CA MET A 100 -6.14 3.68 -20.73
C MET A 100 -5.39 2.43 -21.21
N ARG A 101 -5.93 1.70 -22.15
CA ARG A 101 -5.26 0.51 -22.70
C ARG A 101 -4.57 0.69 -24.06
N SER A 102 -4.79 1.79 -24.73
CA SER A 102 -4.48 1.87 -26.17
C SER A 102 -3.29 2.74 -26.59
N ILE A 103 -2.55 3.34 -25.65
CA ILE A 103 -1.53 4.35 -26.02
C ILE A 103 -0.08 3.90 -25.79
N SER A 104 0.14 2.82 -25.05
CA SER A 104 1.51 2.32 -24.83
C SER A 104 1.89 1.24 -25.85
N CYS A 105 2.96 1.45 -26.58
CA CYS A 105 3.53 0.51 -27.57
C CYS A 105 4.07 -0.78 -26.89
N ILE A 106 3.22 -1.53 -26.17
CA ILE A 106 3.63 -2.73 -25.42
C ILE A 106 3.91 -3.90 -26.36
N THR A 107 3.10 -4.05 -27.41
CA THR A 107 3.24 -5.15 -28.39
C THR A 107 4.65 -5.24 -28.97
N PRO A 108 5.31 -4.18 -29.45
CA PRO A 108 6.67 -4.28 -29.97
C PRO A 108 7.70 -4.72 -28.92
N VAL A 109 7.48 -4.43 -27.62
CA VAL A 109 8.38 -4.81 -26.53
C VAL A 109 8.22 -6.30 -26.20
N GLN A 110 7.01 -6.82 -26.27
CA GLN A 110 6.71 -8.23 -26.00
C GLN A 110 7.02 -9.12 -27.21
N GLU A 111 6.57 -8.74 -28.39
CA GLU A 111 6.68 -9.55 -29.63
C GLU A 111 7.93 -9.24 -30.44
N GLY A 112 8.69 -8.20 -30.06
CA GLY A 112 9.94 -7.83 -30.72
C GLY A 112 11.12 -8.73 -30.30
N ILE A 113 12.31 -8.38 -30.80
CA ILE A 113 13.57 -9.09 -30.53
C ILE A 113 13.85 -9.24 -29.03
N SER A 114 13.33 -8.33 -28.18
CA SER A 114 13.61 -8.31 -26.75
C SER A 114 12.80 -9.31 -25.95
N GLY A 115 11.59 -9.70 -26.39
CA GLY A 115 10.71 -10.66 -25.72
C GLY A 115 10.52 -10.39 -24.22
N LEU A 116 10.27 -9.12 -23.83
CA LEU A 116 10.21 -8.75 -22.41
C LEU A 116 8.80 -8.93 -21.86
N TYR A 117 8.65 -9.89 -20.97
CA TYR A 117 7.37 -10.27 -20.35
C TYR A 117 7.34 -10.04 -18.82
N GLY A 118 8.38 -9.44 -18.25
CA GLY A 118 8.48 -9.15 -16.81
C GLY A 118 9.05 -10.29 -15.99
N ASN A 119 9.67 -11.30 -16.59
CA ASN A 119 10.36 -12.36 -15.86
C ASN A 119 11.47 -11.78 -14.96
N GLY A 120 11.55 -12.28 -13.72
CA GLY A 120 12.54 -11.79 -12.75
C GLY A 120 12.15 -10.51 -12.00
N VAL A 121 11.10 -9.80 -12.43
CA VAL A 121 10.62 -8.57 -11.82
C VAL A 121 9.48 -8.86 -10.83
N LEU A 122 9.44 -8.11 -9.73
CA LEU A 122 8.28 -8.03 -8.85
C LEU A 122 7.34 -6.93 -9.34
N LEU A 123 6.06 -7.25 -9.48
CA LEU A 123 5.02 -6.27 -9.70
C LEU A 123 4.10 -6.25 -8.47
N ALA A 124 4.13 -5.14 -7.76
CA ALA A 124 3.24 -4.90 -6.64
C ALA A 124 2.00 -4.14 -7.11
N CYS A 125 0.82 -4.63 -6.72
CA CYS A 125 -0.45 -3.94 -6.89
C CYS A 125 -1.00 -3.60 -5.50
N ILE A 126 -1.09 -2.31 -5.22
CA ILE A 126 -1.66 -1.79 -3.98
C ILE A 126 -3.02 -1.19 -4.34
N ASP A 127 -4.11 -1.89 -3.98
CA ASP A 127 -5.45 -1.58 -4.49
C ASP A 127 -6.56 -2.13 -3.58
N SER A 128 -7.76 -2.36 -4.12
CA SER A 128 -8.94 -2.92 -3.42
C SER A 128 -8.83 -4.41 -3.10
N GLY A 129 -7.74 -5.07 -3.51
CA GLY A 129 -7.54 -6.50 -3.39
C GLY A 129 -7.36 -7.20 -4.73
N VAL A 130 -7.52 -8.51 -4.74
CA VAL A 130 -7.45 -9.33 -5.94
C VAL A 130 -8.33 -10.58 -5.79
N ASP A 131 -8.98 -11.01 -6.86
CA ASP A 131 -9.42 -12.39 -6.98
C ASP A 131 -8.19 -13.28 -7.26
N TYR A 132 -7.57 -13.76 -6.19
CA TYR A 132 -6.35 -14.56 -6.29
C TYR A 132 -6.55 -15.92 -6.98
N ALA A 133 -7.81 -16.34 -7.17
CA ALA A 133 -8.17 -17.56 -7.89
C ALA A 133 -8.37 -17.33 -9.40
N HIS A 134 -8.31 -16.09 -9.86
CA HIS A 134 -8.45 -15.80 -11.28
C HIS A 134 -7.33 -16.48 -12.08
N PRO A 135 -7.66 -17.19 -13.17
CA PRO A 135 -6.67 -17.97 -13.95
C PRO A 135 -5.46 -17.15 -14.42
N ASP A 136 -5.65 -15.87 -14.68
CA ASP A 136 -4.59 -14.99 -15.18
C ASP A 136 -3.50 -14.68 -14.13
N PHE A 137 -3.75 -15.01 -12.85
CA PHE A 137 -2.76 -14.85 -11.79
C PHE A 137 -2.14 -16.18 -11.35
N CYS A 138 -2.48 -17.27 -12.07
CA CYS A 138 -1.92 -18.59 -11.85
C CYS A 138 -0.94 -18.96 -12.95
N ALA A 139 0.12 -19.68 -12.60
CA ALA A 139 1.06 -20.28 -13.53
C ALA A 139 0.40 -21.46 -14.31
N PRO A 140 1.03 -21.95 -15.40
CA PRO A 140 0.47 -23.07 -16.18
C PRO A 140 0.21 -24.36 -15.37
N ASP A 141 0.98 -24.60 -14.31
CA ASP A 141 0.81 -25.72 -13.39
C ASP A 141 -0.32 -25.51 -12.37
N GLY A 142 -1.03 -24.39 -12.40
CA GLY A 142 -2.11 -24.03 -11.50
C GLY A 142 -1.67 -23.36 -10.21
N THR A 143 -0.36 -23.23 -9.96
CA THR A 143 0.14 -22.51 -8.77
C THR A 143 0.01 -21.01 -8.91
N SER A 144 -0.10 -20.31 -7.79
CA SER A 144 -0.24 -18.85 -7.79
C SER A 144 1.05 -18.13 -8.20
N ARG A 145 0.94 -17.10 -9.02
CA ARG A 145 2.02 -16.14 -9.30
C ARG A 145 2.17 -15.11 -8.18
N ILE A 146 1.20 -15.01 -7.27
CA ILE A 146 1.22 -14.10 -6.12
C ILE A 146 2.18 -14.68 -5.07
N ALA A 147 3.26 -13.97 -4.79
CA ALA A 147 4.24 -14.35 -3.78
C ALA A 147 3.74 -14.03 -2.37
N LEU A 148 3.15 -12.83 -2.21
CA LEU A 148 2.55 -12.35 -0.97
C LEU A 148 1.25 -11.59 -1.28
N LEU A 149 0.25 -11.80 -0.43
CA LEU A 149 -1.00 -11.06 -0.38
C LEU A 149 -1.18 -10.52 1.03
N TRP A 150 -1.10 -9.21 1.20
CA TRP A 150 -1.38 -8.55 2.47
C TRP A 150 -2.74 -7.85 2.41
N ASP A 151 -3.69 -8.36 3.15
CA ASP A 151 -5.01 -7.76 3.30
C ASP A 151 -5.04 -6.92 4.59
N GLN A 152 -5.04 -5.61 4.46
CA GLN A 152 -5.04 -4.69 5.61
C GLN A 152 -6.40 -4.60 6.31
N THR A 153 -7.46 -5.20 5.73
CA THR A 153 -8.82 -5.19 6.28
C THR A 153 -9.12 -6.36 7.21
N ILE A 154 -8.32 -7.44 7.14
CA ILE A 154 -8.53 -8.67 7.90
C ILE A 154 -7.58 -8.73 9.08
N PRO A 155 -8.04 -8.57 10.34
CA PRO A 155 -7.17 -8.70 11.50
C PRO A 155 -6.66 -10.13 11.69
N GLY A 156 -5.49 -10.29 12.30
CA GLY A 156 -5.01 -11.62 12.73
C GLY A 156 -3.51 -11.82 12.61
N ASN A 157 -2.96 -11.84 11.41
CA ASN A 157 -1.55 -12.17 11.17
C ASN A 157 -0.84 -11.07 10.34
N PRO A 158 -0.55 -9.91 10.93
CA PRO A 158 0.13 -8.84 10.23
C PRO A 158 1.55 -9.24 9.83
N PRO A 159 2.11 -8.65 8.76
CA PRO A 159 3.53 -8.84 8.44
C PRO A 159 4.41 -8.34 9.59
N THR A 160 5.59 -8.91 9.74
CA THR A 160 6.55 -8.50 10.77
C THR A 160 6.88 -7.00 10.65
N GLY A 161 6.76 -6.28 11.75
CA GLY A 161 6.99 -4.82 11.81
C GLY A 161 5.75 -3.97 11.56
N TYR A 162 4.59 -4.57 11.25
CA TYR A 162 3.33 -3.87 11.07
C TYR A 162 2.28 -4.34 12.08
N ALA A 163 1.26 -3.51 12.32
CA ALA A 163 0.27 -3.78 13.36
C ALA A 163 -1.14 -4.07 12.82
N LEU A 164 -1.31 -4.09 11.48
CA LEU A 164 -2.63 -4.23 10.88
C LEU A 164 -2.66 -5.32 9.81
N GLY A 165 -3.85 -5.87 9.59
CA GLY A 165 -4.11 -6.79 8.50
C GLY A 165 -3.65 -8.21 8.74
N SER A 166 -3.67 -8.98 7.66
CA SER A 166 -3.13 -10.35 7.60
C SER A 166 -2.39 -10.57 6.30
N VAL A 167 -1.22 -11.22 6.36
CA VAL A 167 -0.42 -11.57 5.19
C VAL A 167 -0.53 -13.07 4.90
N TYR A 168 -0.69 -13.38 3.60
CA TYR A 168 -0.77 -14.73 3.07
C TYR A 168 0.37 -14.96 2.09
N THR A 169 1.09 -16.06 2.28
CA THR A 169 2.19 -16.50 1.42
C THR A 169 1.67 -17.27 0.22
N ARG A 170 2.49 -17.39 -0.83
CA ARG A 170 2.19 -18.23 -2.00
C ARG A 170 1.77 -19.66 -1.60
N ARG A 171 2.41 -20.23 -0.58
CA ARG A 171 2.06 -21.58 -0.10
C ARG A 171 0.61 -21.62 0.40
N GLN A 172 0.21 -20.69 1.25
CA GLN A 172 -1.17 -20.62 1.75
C GLN A 172 -2.19 -20.35 0.63
N ILE A 173 -1.82 -19.49 -0.33
CA ILE A 173 -2.66 -19.23 -1.52
C ILE A 173 -2.81 -20.52 -2.34
N ASN A 174 -1.74 -21.29 -2.55
CA ASN A 174 -1.80 -22.58 -3.26
C ASN A 174 -2.64 -23.62 -2.50
N GLU A 175 -2.53 -23.67 -1.19
CA GLU A 175 -3.38 -24.53 -0.33
C GLU A 175 -4.87 -24.14 -0.51
N ALA A 176 -5.16 -22.82 -0.54
CA ALA A 176 -6.51 -22.33 -0.79
C ALA A 176 -7.00 -22.65 -2.22
N LEU A 177 -6.14 -22.53 -3.23
CA LEU A 177 -6.48 -22.88 -4.63
C LEU A 177 -6.77 -24.36 -4.81
N ALA A 178 -6.13 -25.23 -4.03
CA ALA A 178 -6.36 -26.68 -4.05
C ALA A 178 -7.63 -27.10 -3.28
N ALA A 179 -8.30 -26.20 -2.57
CA ALA A 179 -9.50 -26.51 -1.82
C ALA A 179 -10.66 -26.91 -2.76
N SER A 180 -11.48 -27.87 -2.30
CA SER A 180 -12.54 -28.49 -3.09
C SER A 180 -13.76 -27.59 -3.30
N SER A 181 -13.89 -26.51 -2.51
CA SER A 181 -14.99 -25.57 -2.60
C SER A 181 -14.55 -24.12 -2.36
N PRO A 182 -15.29 -23.13 -2.88
CA PRO A 182 -15.05 -21.72 -2.56
C PRO A 182 -15.13 -21.44 -1.05
N THR A 183 -15.98 -22.12 -0.30
CA THR A 183 -16.11 -21.95 1.15
C THR A 183 -14.84 -22.37 1.86
N GLU A 184 -14.28 -23.52 1.53
CA GLU A 184 -13.00 -23.99 2.08
C GLU A 184 -11.85 -23.07 1.66
N ARG A 185 -11.82 -22.62 0.40
CA ARG A 185 -10.84 -21.65 -0.11
C ARG A 185 -10.82 -20.40 0.73
N PHE A 186 -11.97 -19.79 0.98
CA PHE A 186 -12.07 -18.56 1.77
C PHE A 186 -11.93 -18.79 3.28
N ALA A 187 -12.03 -20.01 3.77
CA ALA A 187 -11.63 -20.33 5.14
C ALA A 187 -10.10 -20.28 5.33
N LEU A 188 -9.33 -20.61 4.29
CA LEU A 188 -7.86 -20.56 4.31
C LEU A 188 -7.32 -19.16 4.02
N VAL A 189 -7.84 -18.51 2.97
CA VAL A 189 -7.45 -17.15 2.54
C VAL A 189 -8.72 -16.33 2.31
N PRO A 190 -9.23 -15.63 3.33
CA PRO A 190 -10.52 -14.93 3.28
C PRO A 190 -10.48 -13.61 2.50
N SER A 191 -9.32 -13.18 2.01
CA SER A 191 -9.17 -11.95 1.24
C SER A 191 -9.98 -11.99 -0.06
N ARG A 192 -10.70 -10.90 -0.33
CA ARG A 192 -11.55 -10.75 -1.53
C ARG A 192 -11.41 -9.35 -2.09
N ASP A 193 -11.45 -9.25 -3.41
CA ASP A 193 -11.67 -7.98 -4.10
C ASP A 193 -13.18 -7.79 -4.31
N VAL A 194 -13.79 -6.97 -3.46
CA VAL A 194 -15.25 -6.75 -3.47
C VAL A 194 -15.67 -5.88 -4.66
N THR A 195 -14.80 -4.98 -5.11
CA THR A 195 -15.10 -4.06 -6.22
C THR A 195 -14.70 -4.61 -7.58
N GLY A 196 -13.75 -5.53 -7.60
CA GLY A 196 -13.13 -5.99 -8.83
C GLY A 196 -12.09 -5.02 -9.42
N HIS A 197 -11.92 -3.83 -8.82
CA HIS A 197 -11.01 -2.81 -9.35
C HIS A 197 -9.55 -3.29 -9.32
N GLY A 198 -9.04 -3.73 -8.18
CA GLY A 198 -7.67 -4.23 -8.06
C GLY A 198 -7.40 -5.47 -8.93
N THR A 199 -8.40 -6.34 -9.07
CA THR A 199 -8.34 -7.50 -9.98
C THR A 199 -8.19 -7.05 -11.44
N ALA A 200 -8.99 -6.09 -11.89
CA ALA A 200 -8.94 -5.53 -13.23
C ALA A 200 -7.60 -4.82 -13.50
N VAL A 201 -7.17 -3.97 -12.57
CA VAL A 201 -5.89 -3.24 -12.65
C VAL A 201 -4.70 -4.21 -12.71
N LEU A 202 -4.68 -5.21 -11.83
CA LEU A 202 -3.63 -6.23 -11.86
C LEU A 202 -3.68 -7.07 -13.14
N GLY A 203 -4.86 -7.35 -13.68
CA GLY A 203 -5.05 -8.03 -14.97
C GLY A 203 -4.40 -7.25 -16.12
N ILE A 204 -4.63 -5.94 -16.17
CA ILE A 204 -4.01 -5.04 -17.16
C ILE A 204 -2.49 -4.99 -16.98
N ALA A 205 -2.01 -4.91 -15.74
CA ALA A 205 -0.59 -4.83 -15.47
C ALA A 205 0.14 -6.15 -15.71
N ALA A 206 -0.45 -7.30 -15.32
CA ALA A 206 0.28 -8.56 -15.24
C ALA A 206 -0.55 -9.83 -15.52
N GLY A 207 -1.77 -9.73 -16.02
CA GLY A 207 -2.55 -10.89 -16.42
C GLY A 207 -1.83 -11.70 -17.52
N ASN A 208 -1.78 -13.04 -17.38
CA ASN A 208 -1.11 -13.86 -18.37
C ASN A 208 -2.03 -14.36 -19.51
N GLY A 209 -3.30 -13.95 -19.51
CA GLY A 209 -4.25 -14.21 -20.57
C GLY A 209 -4.90 -15.59 -20.54
N ARG A 210 -4.67 -16.40 -19.52
CA ARG A 210 -5.22 -17.78 -19.44
C ARG A 210 -6.74 -17.84 -19.37
N SER A 211 -7.40 -16.76 -18.98
CA SER A 211 -8.87 -16.64 -19.00
C SER A 211 -9.43 -16.26 -20.38
N SER A 212 -8.58 -15.80 -21.30
CA SER A 212 -9.00 -15.42 -22.66
C SER A 212 -8.75 -16.54 -23.65
N ALA A 213 -9.56 -16.58 -24.73
CA ALA A 213 -9.34 -17.51 -25.82
C ALA A 213 -7.93 -17.31 -26.42
N ASP A 214 -7.19 -18.39 -26.54
CA ASP A 214 -5.83 -18.42 -27.11
C ASP A 214 -4.81 -17.48 -26.42
N GLY A 215 -5.07 -17.04 -25.18
CA GLY A 215 -4.20 -16.11 -24.47
C GLY A 215 -4.11 -14.73 -25.12
N ALA A 216 -5.12 -14.35 -25.89
CA ALA A 216 -5.12 -13.13 -26.71
C ALA A 216 -5.08 -11.84 -25.87
N ILE A 217 -5.64 -11.88 -24.65
CA ILE A 217 -5.68 -10.72 -23.77
C ILE A 217 -4.67 -10.90 -22.63
N ARG A 218 -3.50 -10.32 -22.78
CA ARG A 218 -2.44 -10.33 -21.77
C ARG A 218 -2.18 -8.94 -21.21
N GLY A 219 -1.68 -8.88 -19.99
CA GLY A 219 -1.17 -7.66 -19.38
C GLY A 219 0.22 -7.28 -19.91
N VAL A 220 0.76 -6.21 -19.31
CA VAL A 220 2.07 -5.64 -19.68
C VAL A 220 3.22 -6.56 -19.25
N ALA A 221 3.13 -7.19 -18.07
CA ALA A 221 4.18 -8.03 -17.49
C ALA A 221 3.62 -9.42 -17.09
N PRO A 222 3.18 -10.26 -18.06
CA PRO A 222 2.46 -11.50 -17.77
C PRO A 222 3.31 -12.58 -17.08
N GLU A 223 4.64 -12.42 -17.00
CA GLU A 223 5.57 -13.34 -16.32
C GLU A 223 6.12 -12.77 -15.00
N ALA A 224 5.71 -11.57 -14.61
CA ALA A 224 6.13 -10.98 -13.33
C ALA A 224 5.65 -11.80 -12.13
N THR A 225 6.44 -11.81 -11.07
CA THR A 225 6.01 -12.28 -9.76
C THR A 225 5.18 -11.21 -9.08
N LEU A 226 4.02 -11.57 -8.53
CA LEU A 226 3.05 -10.62 -8.03
C LEU A 226 3.16 -10.45 -6.51
N VAL A 227 3.03 -9.21 -6.05
CA VAL A 227 2.83 -8.85 -4.65
C VAL A 227 1.56 -8.02 -4.58
N VAL A 228 0.62 -8.39 -3.73
CA VAL A 228 -0.67 -7.69 -3.65
C VAL A 228 -0.85 -7.13 -2.24
N VAL A 229 -1.25 -5.87 -2.16
CA VAL A 229 -1.70 -5.27 -0.91
C VAL A 229 -3.09 -4.71 -1.11
N LYS A 230 -4.03 -5.24 -0.33
CA LYS A 230 -5.38 -4.68 -0.23
C LYS A 230 -5.42 -3.63 0.86
N LEU A 231 -5.69 -2.38 0.50
CA LEU A 231 -5.73 -1.25 1.43
C LEU A 231 -7.04 -1.14 2.21
N GLY A 232 -8.18 -1.40 1.58
CA GLY A 232 -9.48 -1.19 2.19
C GLY A 232 -10.62 -1.66 1.29
N ASN A 233 -11.83 -1.41 1.75
CA ASN A 233 -13.05 -1.58 0.97
C ASN A 233 -13.57 -0.19 0.58
N PRO A 234 -14.38 -0.05 -0.48
CA PRO A 234 -14.95 1.23 -0.91
C PRO A 234 -16.15 1.64 -0.04
N ASP A 235 -16.05 1.44 1.27
CA ASP A 235 -17.05 1.92 2.21
C ASP A 235 -16.72 3.37 2.58
N PRO A 236 -17.63 4.34 2.40
CA PRO A 236 -17.42 5.73 2.81
C PRO A 236 -17.02 5.88 4.29
N ALA A 237 -17.39 4.92 5.14
CA ALA A 237 -17.03 4.90 6.55
C ALA A 237 -15.62 4.36 6.83
N ASP A 238 -15.00 3.66 5.87
CA ASP A 238 -13.69 3.00 6.03
C ASP A 238 -12.83 3.14 4.77
N LEU A 239 -12.74 4.34 4.24
CA LEU A 239 -11.88 4.64 3.09
C LEU A 239 -10.40 4.41 3.42
N PRO A 240 -9.62 3.85 2.47
CA PRO A 240 -8.18 3.72 2.62
C PRO A 240 -7.51 5.06 2.95
N ARG A 241 -6.47 5.02 3.78
CA ARG A 241 -5.74 6.20 4.23
C ARG A 241 -4.31 6.21 3.71
N THR A 242 -3.73 7.40 3.60
CA THR A 242 -2.31 7.57 3.19
C THR A 242 -1.33 6.85 4.12
N SER A 243 -1.65 6.69 5.40
CA SER A 243 -0.85 5.89 6.35
C SER A 243 -0.84 4.39 6.01
N GLN A 244 -1.96 3.85 5.54
CA GLN A 244 -2.05 2.47 5.05
C GLN A 244 -1.26 2.30 3.74
N LEU A 245 -1.33 3.28 2.85
CA LEU A 245 -0.54 3.31 1.63
C LEU A 245 0.97 3.35 1.92
N LEU A 246 1.42 4.21 2.84
CA LEU A 246 2.83 4.26 3.23
C LEU A 246 3.33 2.90 3.73
N GLN A 247 2.57 2.24 4.61
CA GLN A 247 2.90 0.91 5.09
C GLN A 247 2.91 -0.14 3.97
N ALA A 248 1.97 -0.06 3.03
CA ALA A 248 1.89 -0.96 1.89
C ALA A 248 3.11 -0.83 0.96
N VAL A 249 3.51 0.40 0.66
CA VAL A 249 4.70 0.67 -0.17
C VAL A 249 5.97 0.22 0.55
N ASP A 250 6.13 0.56 1.83
CA ASP A 250 7.25 0.14 2.66
C ASP A 250 7.38 -1.39 2.69
N PHE A 251 6.27 -2.10 2.89
CA PHE A 251 6.22 -3.57 2.85
C PHE A 251 6.71 -4.14 1.51
N CYS A 252 6.21 -3.60 0.39
CA CYS A 252 6.62 -4.05 -0.94
C CYS A 252 8.10 -3.82 -1.21
N VAL A 253 8.63 -2.66 -0.80
CA VAL A 253 10.05 -2.33 -0.95
C VAL A 253 10.93 -3.22 -0.08
N ARG A 254 10.58 -3.43 1.20
CA ARG A 254 11.31 -4.34 2.08
C ARG A 254 11.33 -5.77 1.55
N TYR A 255 10.22 -6.24 1.00
CA TYR A 255 10.17 -7.55 0.38
C TYR A 255 11.08 -7.63 -0.86
N ALA A 256 11.06 -6.62 -1.72
CA ALA A 256 11.92 -6.57 -2.89
C ALA A 256 13.41 -6.57 -2.53
N LEU A 257 13.80 -5.80 -1.52
CA LEU A 257 15.17 -5.80 -0.97
C LEU A 257 15.55 -7.16 -0.40
N LEU A 258 14.63 -7.82 0.34
CA LEU A 258 14.87 -9.14 0.92
C LEU A 258 15.13 -10.21 -0.15
N VAL A 259 14.41 -10.17 -1.27
CA VAL A 259 14.54 -11.16 -2.36
C VAL A 259 15.46 -10.70 -3.49
N GLU A 260 16.07 -9.53 -3.35
CA GLU A 260 17.03 -8.94 -4.30
C GLU A 260 16.49 -8.88 -5.74
N ARG A 261 15.23 -8.39 -5.90
CA ARG A 261 14.58 -8.28 -7.21
C ARG A 261 14.12 -6.85 -7.50
N PRO A 262 14.20 -6.42 -8.77
CA PRO A 262 13.61 -5.16 -9.17
C PRO A 262 12.10 -5.17 -8.92
N LEU A 263 11.59 -4.01 -8.50
CA LEU A 263 10.19 -3.81 -8.11
C LEU A 263 9.55 -2.71 -8.94
N VAL A 264 8.36 -3.00 -9.46
CA VAL A 264 7.43 -2.00 -10.00
C VAL A 264 6.20 -1.97 -9.10
N ILE A 265 5.77 -0.80 -8.67
CA ILE A 265 4.57 -0.63 -7.83
C ILE A 265 3.50 0.08 -8.67
N ASN A 266 2.34 -0.54 -8.78
CA ASN A 266 1.16 0.07 -9.36
C ASN A 266 0.28 0.66 -8.25
N LEU A 267 -0.04 1.96 -8.40
CA LEU A 267 -0.94 2.72 -7.53
C LEU A 267 -2.05 3.31 -8.42
N SER A 268 -3.23 2.72 -8.42
CA SER A 268 -4.35 3.13 -9.27
C SER A 268 -5.46 3.84 -8.49
N PHE A 269 -5.07 4.63 -7.49
CA PHE A 269 -5.95 5.44 -6.66
C PHE A 269 -5.20 6.68 -6.19
N GLY A 270 -5.94 7.67 -5.68
CA GLY A 270 -5.36 8.90 -5.18
C GLY A 270 -6.40 9.81 -4.59
N ASN A 271 -5.99 10.99 -4.24
CA ASN A 271 -6.84 12.09 -3.85
C ASN A 271 -6.28 13.40 -4.41
N ASN A 272 -7.08 14.47 -4.35
CA ASN A 272 -6.68 15.80 -4.78
C ASN A 272 -6.26 16.70 -3.60
N TYR A 273 -5.89 16.11 -2.46
CA TYR A 273 -5.47 16.85 -1.27
C TYR A 273 -3.98 17.15 -1.31
N GLY A 274 -3.63 18.37 -0.88
CA GLY A 274 -2.25 18.82 -0.75
C GLY A 274 -1.86 19.90 -1.75
N SER A 275 -0.62 20.33 -1.65
CA SER A 275 -0.09 21.43 -2.48
C SER A 275 0.30 20.99 -3.89
N HIS A 276 0.30 19.70 -4.19
CA HIS A 276 0.83 19.11 -5.44
C HIS A 276 2.27 19.55 -5.76
N SER A 277 3.04 19.89 -4.73
CA SER A 277 4.41 20.39 -4.87
C SER A 277 5.49 19.35 -4.54
N GLY A 278 5.10 18.10 -4.26
CA GLY A 278 6.02 17.05 -3.83
C GLY A 278 6.53 17.19 -2.39
N GLN A 279 5.86 18.00 -1.56
CA GLN A 279 6.32 18.34 -0.20
C GLN A 279 5.53 17.68 0.93
N SER A 280 4.42 16.97 0.64
CA SER A 280 3.75 16.17 1.67
C SER A 280 4.63 15.02 2.14
N LEU A 281 4.40 14.51 3.36
CA LEU A 281 5.17 13.37 3.88
C LEU A 281 5.02 12.12 3.00
N LEU A 282 3.86 11.89 2.41
CA LEU A 282 3.65 10.82 1.44
C LEU A 282 4.55 11.00 0.21
N GLU A 283 4.52 12.18 -0.40
CA GLU A 283 5.29 12.47 -1.61
C GLU A 283 6.81 12.40 -1.35
N THR A 284 7.28 13.01 -0.26
CA THR A 284 8.70 12.99 0.11
C THR A 284 9.18 11.58 0.47
N TYR A 285 8.32 10.76 1.11
CA TYR A 285 8.63 9.36 1.37
C TYR A 285 8.76 8.57 0.07
N LEU A 286 7.79 8.67 -0.85
CA LEU A 286 7.86 8.00 -2.15
C LEU A 286 9.10 8.41 -2.95
N LEU A 287 9.43 9.69 -2.97
CA LEU A 287 10.65 10.20 -3.60
C LEU A 287 11.93 9.63 -2.96
N SER A 288 11.97 9.49 -1.64
CA SER A 288 13.13 8.90 -0.96
C SER A 288 13.34 7.42 -1.29
N LEU A 289 12.26 6.67 -1.57
CA LEU A 289 12.33 5.27 -1.99
C LEU A 289 12.92 5.09 -3.39
N ILE A 290 12.64 6.00 -4.33
CA ILE A 290 13.15 5.94 -5.71
C ILE A 290 14.69 5.96 -5.70
N HIS A 291 15.30 6.69 -4.79
CA HIS A 291 16.77 6.77 -4.68
C HIS A 291 17.45 5.48 -4.18
N ILE A 292 16.72 4.54 -3.56
CA ILE A 292 17.28 3.21 -3.23
C ILE A 292 17.33 2.32 -4.47
N SER A 293 16.34 2.40 -5.31
CA SER A 293 16.17 1.51 -6.46
C SER A 293 17.01 1.91 -7.67
N GLU A 294 17.51 3.15 -7.70
CA GLU A 294 18.49 3.62 -8.67
C GLU A 294 19.86 3.79 -7.96
N PRO A 295 20.70 2.73 -7.86
CA PRO A 295 22.08 2.96 -7.49
C PRO A 295 22.65 3.90 -8.54
N THR A 296 22.89 5.16 -8.16
CA THR A 296 23.66 6.11 -8.97
C THR A 296 25.00 5.45 -9.25
N ARG A 297 25.14 4.82 -10.41
CA ARG A 297 26.43 4.60 -11.01
C ARG A 297 26.97 6.01 -11.26
N LEU A 298 27.84 6.45 -10.38
CA LEU A 298 28.79 7.51 -10.70
C LEU A 298 29.47 7.04 -11.97
N LEU A 299 29.06 7.56 -13.12
CA LEU A 299 29.85 7.50 -14.32
C LEU A 299 31.12 8.30 -14.01
N SER A 300 32.17 7.61 -13.58
CA SER A 300 33.49 8.15 -13.61
C SER A 300 33.83 8.32 -15.09
N ILE A 301 33.67 9.55 -15.59
CA ILE A 301 34.23 9.96 -16.86
C ILE A 301 35.73 10.02 -16.63
N SER A 302 36.47 9.03 -17.11
CA SER A 302 37.89 9.04 -17.28
C SER A 302 38.24 9.76 -18.58
#